data_1a273981fdaf2c6f97f332d70bc4c620
#
_entry.id   1a273981fdaf2c6f97f332d70bc4c620
#
_cell.length_a   1.000
_cell.length_b   1.000
_cell.length_c   1.000
_cell.angle_alpha   90.00
_cell.angle_beta   90.00
_cell.angle_gamma   90.00
#
_symmetry.space_group_name_H-M   'P 1'
#
loop_
_entity.id
_entity.type
_entity.pdbx_description
1 polymer ?
#
loop_
_entity_poly.entity_id
_entity_poly.type
_entity_poly.pdbx_seq_one_letter_code
_entity_poly.pdbx_strand_id
1 'polypeptide(L)'
;MKQLTCEMCGSTDLLKQDGVFVCQSCGCKYSVEEAKKMMIEGTVDVSGSTVKVDNTDKLHSLLVLATRARKENNTDEAQKYYEMAMLEAPTNWEPAFYSAYYSILNSPISDVSDGLKKFRSRVRTSLELIFSDDSRDNSAETVQDLLSSTAALYDLIAVNTINAVRAAYAHADYLNKQNHNFHAFNDAYFDKGRHSMELLTFICDSILELCALTAIHNYHIDAPILSAMYGTCEKAYSEIAEGVLNIYLGHRKSCEYTFIDSILNYEALRLEDNPQYICKIIDAVLRENADMSPTIKYIEENRTRYTRARVKRYWDAHPDERRSLEGEKSFLQKQVNELKAKIESIPGTDEKAAIQKQIDSFVAEKNGLGLFKVKEKRALQERIDAESVKLKEISDRMEKSKLELEREMNPIQRKIDAIDKKLIEGK
;
A
#
# COMPACT_ATOMS: atom_id res chain seq x y z
N MET A 1 22.86 57.83 23.88
CA MET A 1 22.64 57.70 22.43
C MET A 1 22.60 56.25 22.12
N LYS A 2 21.52 55.72 21.56
CA LYS A 2 21.47 54.34 21.10
C LYS A 2 22.32 54.18 19.84
N GLN A 3 23.11 53.17 19.81
CA GLN A 3 23.96 52.81 18.71
C GLN A 3 23.10 52.20 17.60
N LEU A 4 23.26 52.69 16.37
CA LEU A 4 22.56 52.16 15.22
C LEU A 4 23.03 50.75 14.93
N THR A 5 22.14 49.80 14.83
CA THR A 5 22.46 48.37 14.58
C THR A 5 21.91 47.93 13.25
N CYS A 6 22.68 47.29 12.44
CA CYS A 6 22.23 46.74 11.16
C CYS A 6 21.22 45.61 11.39
N GLU A 7 20.00 45.72 10.86
CA GLU A 7 18.95 44.73 10.99
C GLU A 7 19.28 43.40 10.30
N MET A 8 20.14 43.45 9.28
CA MET A 8 20.49 42.26 8.51
C MET A 8 21.58 41.38 9.15
N CYS A 9 22.55 41.98 9.84
CA CYS A 9 23.67 41.20 10.36
C CYS A 9 24.01 41.49 11.84
N GLY A 10 23.23 42.36 12.52
CA GLY A 10 23.44 42.74 13.89
C GLY A 10 24.70 43.63 14.13
N SER A 11 25.43 44.00 13.12
CA SER A 11 26.64 44.86 13.25
C SER A 11 26.27 46.28 13.60
N THR A 12 27.04 46.91 14.46
CA THR A 12 26.90 48.33 14.86
C THR A 12 27.76 49.24 14.00
N ASP A 13 28.51 48.71 13.06
CA ASP A 13 29.43 49.45 12.18
C ASP A 13 28.70 49.96 10.93
N LEU A 14 27.91 51.03 11.09
CA LEU A 14 27.20 51.72 10.00
C LEU A 14 27.82 53.08 9.77
N LEU A 15 28.34 53.34 8.58
CA LEU A 15 28.89 54.65 8.16
C LEU A 15 27.97 55.34 7.19
N LYS A 16 27.80 56.66 7.36
CA LYS A 16 27.02 57.49 6.47
C LYS A 16 27.89 57.87 5.24
N GLN A 17 27.49 57.41 4.04
CA GLN A 17 28.12 57.70 2.78
C GLN A 17 27.04 58.16 1.78
N ASP A 18 27.29 59.26 1.09
CA ASP A 18 26.41 59.79 0.03
C ASP A 18 24.93 59.90 0.40
N GLY A 19 24.61 60.26 1.64
CA GLY A 19 23.25 60.42 2.12
C GLY A 19 22.53 59.18 2.57
N VAL A 20 23.17 58.00 2.58
CA VAL A 20 22.69 56.72 3.10
C VAL A 20 23.61 56.17 4.15
N PHE A 21 23.09 55.28 5.04
CA PHE A 21 23.92 54.54 5.99
C PHE A 21 24.29 53.18 5.38
N VAL A 22 25.57 52.86 5.29
CA VAL A 22 26.07 51.60 4.74
C VAL A 22 26.65 50.77 5.88
N CYS A 23 26.18 49.58 6.07
CA CYS A 23 26.77 48.61 7.02
C CYS A 23 28.12 48.10 6.45
N GLN A 24 29.22 48.30 7.18
CA GLN A 24 30.55 47.89 6.75
C GLN A 24 30.77 46.38 6.80
N SER A 25 29.91 45.64 7.55
CA SER A 25 29.99 44.19 7.70
C SER A 25 29.26 43.41 6.61
N CYS A 26 28.08 43.88 6.15
CA CYS A 26 27.26 43.15 5.16
C CYS A 26 26.90 43.97 3.93
N GLY A 27 27.30 45.25 3.85
CA GLY A 27 27.06 46.12 2.71
C GLY A 27 25.61 46.63 2.57
N CYS A 28 24.69 46.30 3.47
CA CYS A 28 23.32 46.79 3.45
C CYS A 28 23.27 48.33 3.57
N LYS A 29 22.40 48.96 2.79
CA LYS A 29 22.23 50.42 2.74
C LYS A 29 20.87 50.77 3.31
N TYR A 30 20.84 51.80 4.18
CA TYR A 30 19.64 52.32 4.81
C TYR A 30 19.50 53.80 4.50
N SER A 31 18.32 54.25 4.12
CA SER A 31 18.04 55.66 3.99
C SER A 31 18.12 56.36 5.36
N VAL A 32 18.26 57.68 5.36
CA VAL A 32 18.27 58.48 6.61
C VAL A 32 16.96 58.31 7.39
N GLU A 33 15.86 58.06 6.68
CA GLU A 33 14.55 57.85 7.31
C GLU A 33 14.44 56.48 7.97
N GLU A 34 14.95 55.43 7.33
CA GLU A 34 15.04 54.09 7.88
C GLU A 34 15.99 54.04 9.08
N ALA A 35 17.16 54.67 9.00
CA ALA A 35 18.08 54.81 10.12
C ALA A 35 17.46 55.61 11.26
N LYS A 36 16.65 56.61 11.02
CA LYS A 36 15.87 57.32 12.04
C LYS A 36 14.80 56.42 12.68
N LYS A 37 14.09 55.61 11.92
CA LYS A 37 13.14 54.64 12.48
C LYS A 37 13.84 53.62 13.41
N MET A 38 15.00 53.11 13.03
CA MET A 38 15.82 52.23 13.86
C MET A 38 16.27 52.88 15.18
N MET A 39 16.44 54.18 15.19
CA MET A 39 16.76 54.96 16.42
C MET A 39 15.54 55.21 17.31
N ILE A 40 14.32 55.21 16.74
CA ILE A 40 13.08 55.54 17.46
C ILE A 40 12.45 54.30 18.14
N GLU A 41 12.71 53.10 17.64
CA GLU A 41 12.18 51.83 18.20
C GLU A 41 12.83 51.36 19.50
N GLY A 42 13.10 52.26 20.38
CA GLY A 42 13.61 51.94 21.71
C GLY A 42 12.97 52.78 22.82
N THR A 43 11.92 52.22 23.43
CA THR A 43 11.13 52.65 24.59
C THR A 43 9.91 53.50 24.23
N VAL A 44 8.87 52.88 23.75
CA VAL A 44 7.51 53.25 24.12
C VAL A 44 7.13 52.33 25.27
N ASP A 45 6.99 52.93 26.48
CA ASP A 45 6.39 52.25 27.62
C ASP A 45 4.89 52.14 27.31
N VAL A 46 4.47 51.00 26.79
CA VAL A 46 3.07 50.64 26.59
C VAL A 46 2.63 49.69 27.69
N SER A 47 2.67 50.15 28.93
CA SER A 47 1.98 49.48 30.03
C SER A 47 0.48 49.50 29.73
N GLY A 48 -0.01 48.42 29.10
CA GLY A 48 -1.43 48.17 28.87
C GLY A 48 -1.95 48.11 27.45
N SER A 49 -1.12 48.22 26.41
CA SER A 49 -1.55 48.05 25.01
C SER A 49 -0.82 46.89 24.36
N THR A 50 -1.55 45.90 23.82
CA THR A 50 -0.99 44.85 22.97
C THR A 50 -0.71 45.48 21.60
N VAL A 51 0.53 45.86 21.34
CA VAL A 51 0.96 46.27 19.98
C VAL A 51 1.05 45.00 19.16
N LYS A 52 0.09 44.78 18.26
CA LYS A 52 0.26 43.80 17.20
C LYS A 52 1.30 44.37 16.22
N VAL A 53 2.52 43.87 16.27
CA VAL A 53 3.51 44.12 15.22
C VAL A 53 3.01 43.38 14.00
N ASP A 54 2.65 44.11 12.96
CA ASP A 54 2.27 43.53 11.69
C ASP A 54 3.55 43.06 10.96
N ASN A 55 3.88 41.77 11.11
CA ASN A 55 5.04 41.14 10.48
C ASN A 55 4.77 40.71 9.04
N THR A 56 3.64 41.10 8.45
CA THR A 56 3.19 40.67 7.13
C THR A 56 4.20 41.04 6.03
N ASP A 57 4.76 42.23 6.08
CA ASP A 57 5.76 42.72 5.11
C ASP A 57 7.08 41.93 5.18
N LYS A 58 7.51 41.57 6.40
CA LYS A 58 8.73 40.81 6.63
C LYS A 58 8.56 39.37 6.14
N LEU A 59 7.43 38.72 6.48
CA LEU A 59 7.11 37.38 5.99
C LEU A 59 7.06 37.33 4.47
N HIS A 60 6.36 38.28 3.87
CA HIS A 60 6.26 38.37 2.39
C HIS A 60 7.66 38.49 1.74
N SER A 61 8.51 39.37 2.27
CA SER A 61 9.87 39.52 1.77
C SER A 61 10.70 38.24 1.88
N LEU A 62 10.58 37.51 2.99
CA LEU A 62 11.28 36.24 3.17
C LEU A 62 10.77 35.15 2.21
N LEU A 63 9.45 35.07 1.99
CA LEU A 63 8.90 34.11 1.03
C LEU A 63 9.30 34.43 -0.42
N VAL A 64 9.38 35.71 -0.79
CA VAL A 64 9.89 36.13 -2.11
C VAL A 64 11.35 35.71 -2.30
N LEU A 65 12.20 35.92 -1.30
CA LEU A 65 13.62 35.50 -1.32
C LEU A 65 13.74 33.97 -1.39
N ALA A 66 12.97 33.24 -0.58
CA ALA A 66 12.96 31.79 -0.57
C ALA A 66 12.51 31.22 -1.93
N THR A 67 11.44 31.77 -2.51
CA THR A 67 10.93 31.37 -3.83
C THR A 67 11.95 31.66 -4.93
N ARG A 68 12.66 32.78 -4.85
CA ARG A 68 13.75 33.11 -5.78
C ARG A 68 14.89 32.10 -5.67
N ALA A 69 15.41 31.85 -4.46
CA ALA A 69 16.46 30.87 -4.22
C ALA A 69 16.05 29.47 -4.72
N ARG A 70 14.80 29.06 -4.51
CA ARG A 70 14.21 27.82 -5.05
C ARG A 70 14.26 27.76 -6.58
N LYS A 71 13.89 28.84 -7.27
CA LYS A 71 13.93 28.91 -8.74
C LYS A 71 15.36 28.89 -9.29
N GLU A 72 16.31 29.43 -8.54
CA GLU A 72 17.75 29.43 -8.88
C GLU A 72 18.46 28.12 -8.47
N ASN A 73 17.74 27.15 -7.91
CA ASN A 73 18.28 25.90 -7.34
C ASN A 73 19.36 26.11 -6.26
N ASN A 74 19.30 27.24 -5.57
CA ASN A 74 20.17 27.52 -4.43
C ASN A 74 19.51 26.96 -3.15
N THR A 75 19.79 25.68 -2.87
CA THR A 75 19.12 24.93 -1.81
C THR A 75 19.44 25.43 -0.42
N ASP A 76 20.66 25.93 -0.20
CA ASP A 76 21.11 26.47 1.10
C ASP A 76 20.40 27.79 1.45
N GLU A 77 20.33 28.69 0.48
CA GLU A 77 19.59 29.95 0.67
C GLU A 77 18.08 29.71 0.79
N ALA A 78 17.53 28.80 -0.01
CA ALA A 78 16.12 28.43 0.10
C ALA A 78 15.80 27.90 1.51
N GLN A 79 16.60 26.98 2.04
CA GLN A 79 16.47 26.50 3.41
C GLN A 79 16.48 27.65 4.42
N LYS A 80 17.52 28.48 4.35
CA LYS A 80 17.69 29.61 5.27
C LYS A 80 16.47 30.54 5.29
N TYR A 81 16.00 30.96 4.13
CA TYR A 81 14.87 31.88 4.04
C TYR A 81 13.54 31.25 4.47
N TYR A 82 13.29 29.97 4.17
CA TYR A 82 12.13 29.26 4.66
C TYR A 82 12.17 29.03 6.17
N GLU A 83 13.32 28.74 6.75
CA GLU A 83 13.50 28.64 8.21
C GLU A 83 13.19 30.00 8.90
N MET A 84 13.68 31.10 8.34
CA MET A 84 13.37 32.44 8.86
C MET A 84 11.88 32.76 8.71
N ALA A 85 11.26 32.43 7.59
CA ALA A 85 9.84 32.66 7.36
C ALA A 85 8.96 31.80 8.31
N MET A 86 9.38 30.57 8.64
CA MET A 86 8.71 29.71 9.59
C MET A 86 8.71 30.28 11.02
N LEU A 87 9.78 30.99 11.41
CA LEU A 87 9.84 31.66 12.72
C LEU A 87 8.86 32.82 12.82
N GLU A 88 8.64 33.54 11.70
CA GLU A 88 7.69 34.68 11.64
C GLU A 88 6.22 34.20 11.57
N ALA A 89 5.97 33.08 10.92
CA ALA A 89 4.63 32.53 10.72
C ALA A 89 4.60 31.01 10.94
N PRO A 90 4.61 30.52 12.16
CA PRO A 90 4.66 29.09 12.47
C PRO A 90 3.45 28.29 11.98
N THR A 91 2.31 28.96 11.73
CA THR A 91 1.07 28.38 11.22
C THR A 91 0.96 28.41 9.70
N ASN A 92 1.92 29.01 9.02
CA ASN A 92 1.94 29.01 7.55
C ASN A 92 2.54 27.68 7.05
N TRP A 93 1.76 26.97 6.22
CA TRP A 93 2.15 25.66 5.70
C TRP A 93 3.39 25.71 4.78
N GLU A 94 3.55 26.78 3.99
CA GLU A 94 4.59 26.87 2.97
C GLU A 94 6.01 26.87 3.58
N PRO A 95 6.36 27.79 4.49
CA PRO A 95 7.67 27.75 5.13
C PRO A 95 7.86 26.51 6.01
N ALA A 96 6.79 25.99 6.63
CA ALA A 96 6.87 24.77 7.44
C ALA A 96 7.23 23.55 6.58
N PHE A 97 6.70 23.43 5.39
CA PHE A 97 6.99 22.37 4.44
C PHE A 97 8.39 22.53 3.85
N TYR A 98 8.68 23.67 3.21
CA TYR A 98 9.92 23.82 2.47
C TYR A 98 11.17 23.92 3.35
N SER A 99 11.07 24.40 4.59
CA SER A 99 12.21 24.33 5.53
C SER A 99 12.62 22.88 5.80
N ALA A 100 11.66 22.00 6.01
CA ALA A 100 11.92 20.57 6.22
C ALA A 100 12.39 19.87 4.95
N TYR A 101 11.81 20.23 3.78
CA TYR A 101 12.19 19.71 2.48
C TYR A 101 13.66 19.98 2.17
N TYR A 102 14.10 21.23 2.27
CA TYR A 102 15.50 21.61 2.02
C TYR A 102 16.45 21.13 3.10
N SER A 103 16.00 21.01 4.34
CA SER A 103 16.80 20.40 5.40
C SER A 103 17.21 18.97 5.07
N ILE A 104 16.31 18.19 4.46
CA ILE A 104 16.66 16.84 4.00
C ILE A 104 17.56 16.87 2.77
N LEU A 105 17.22 17.72 1.78
CA LEU A 105 17.95 17.79 0.54
C LEU A 105 19.43 18.16 0.75
N ASN A 106 19.70 18.98 1.77
CA ASN A 106 21.04 19.43 2.15
C ASN A 106 21.72 18.54 3.21
N SER A 107 21.01 17.49 3.70
CA SER A 107 21.57 16.58 4.72
C SER A 107 22.45 15.51 4.10
N PRO A 108 23.51 15.09 4.77
CA PRO A 108 24.25 13.89 4.41
C PRO A 108 23.35 12.65 4.42
N ILE A 109 23.59 11.70 3.54
CA ILE A 109 22.79 10.45 3.45
C ILE A 109 22.79 9.68 4.78
N SER A 110 23.87 9.78 5.59
CA SER A 110 23.93 9.16 6.92
C SER A 110 22.86 9.64 7.89
N ASP A 111 22.39 10.87 7.76
CA ASP A 111 21.51 11.56 8.72
C ASP A 111 20.06 11.67 8.23
N VAL A 112 19.77 11.14 7.04
CA VAL A 112 18.47 11.25 6.36
C VAL A 112 17.34 10.61 7.16
N SER A 113 17.60 9.54 7.92
CA SER A 113 16.54 8.79 8.63
C SER A 113 15.75 9.66 9.61
N ASP A 114 16.42 10.42 10.48
CA ASP A 114 15.73 11.27 11.44
C ASP A 114 15.15 12.54 10.78
N GLY A 115 15.81 13.03 9.74
CA GLY A 115 15.27 14.09 8.89
C GLY A 115 13.94 13.70 8.26
N LEU A 116 13.83 12.48 7.71
CA LEU A 116 12.60 11.98 7.09
C LEU A 116 11.44 11.84 8.07
N LYS A 117 11.69 11.44 9.32
CA LYS A 117 10.63 11.41 10.35
C LYS A 117 10.07 12.79 10.61
N LYS A 118 10.94 13.81 10.70
CA LYS A 118 10.53 15.21 10.85
C LYS A 118 9.79 15.71 9.62
N PHE A 119 10.28 15.39 8.44
CA PHE A 119 9.66 15.76 7.16
C PHE A 119 8.25 15.17 7.02
N ARG A 120 8.08 13.87 7.27
CA ARG A 120 6.76 13.21 7.27
C ARG A 120 5.76 13.95 8.17
N SER A 121 6.18 14.29 9.38
CA SER A 121 5.34 15.07 10.32
C SER A 121 5.00 16.46 9.76
N ARG A 122 5.96 17.13 9.13
CA ARG A 122 5.74 18.47 8.51
C ARG A 122 4.82 18.41 7.30
N VAL A 123 5.01 17.43 6.42
CA VAL A 123 4.11 17.21 5.27
C VAL A 123 2.68 17.03 5.74
N ARG A 124 2.46 16.18 6.74
CA ARG A 124 1.15 15.94 7.33
C ARG A 124 0.55 17.23 7.89
N THR A 125 1.29 17.96 8.74
CA THR A 125 0.83 19.22 9.34
C THR A 125 0.53 20.26 8.25
N SER A 126 1.34 20.35 7.22
CA SER A 126 1.11 21.29 6.12
C SER A 126 -0.16 20.97 5.35
N LEU A 127 -0.44 19.69 5.07
CA LEU A 127 -1.70 19.28 4.45
C LEU A 127 -2.90 19.57 5.35
N GLU A 128 -2.82 19.27 6.64
CA GLU A 128 -3.87 19.58 7.63
C GLU A 128 -4.17 21.09 7.69
N LEU A 129 -3.13 21.94 7.64
CA LEU A 129 -3.29 23.40 7.58
C LEU A 129 -3.96 23.84 6.28
N ILE A 130 -3.58 23.28 5.11
CA ILE A 130 -4.20 23.60 3.84
C ILE A 130 -5.67 23.16 3.83
N PHE A 131 -5.98 21.98 4.33
CA PHE A 131 -7.35 21.45 4.37
C PHE A 131 -8.27 22.22 5.36
N SER A 132 -7.70 22.84 6.39
CA SER A 132 -8.46 23.62 7.37
C SER A 132 -8.72 25.08 6.95
N ASP A 133 -8.11 25.55 5.84
CA ASP A 133 -8.23 26.92 5.36
C ASP A 133 -9.31 27.04 4.27
N ASP A 134 -10.54 27.31 4.69
CA ASP A 134 -11.72 27.46 3.82
C ASP A 134 -11.63 28.66 2.85
N SER A 135 -10.61 29.53 2.96
CA SER A 135 -10.54 30.81 2.25
C SER A 135 -9.78 30.75 0.91
N ARG A 136 -9.22 29.60 0.52
CA ARG A 136 -8.32 29.51 -0.64
C ARG A 136 -8.95 28.86 -1.86
N ASP A 137 -9.19 29.65 -2.91
CA ASP A 137 -9.61 29.18 -4.23
C ASP A 137 -8.60 28.23 -4.93
N ASN A 138 -7.33 28.19 -4.46
CA ASN A 138 -6.23 27.42 -5.07
C ASN A 138 -5.73 26.27 -4.20
N SER A 139 -6.54 25.77 -3.28
CA SER A 139 -6.14 24.67 -2.39
C SER A 139 -5.76 23.39 -3.16
N ALA A 140 -6.42 23.14 -4.30
CA ALA A 140 -6.17 21.98 -5.14
C ALA A 140 -4.77 21.98 -5.74
N GLU A 141 -4.39 23.04 -6.45
CA GLU A 141 -3.07 23.18 -7.08
C GLU A 141 -1.96 23.13 -6.02
N THR A 142 -2.16 23.82 -4.91
CA THR A 142 -1.23 23.84 -3.80
C THR A 142 -0.95 22.46 -3.21
N VAL A 143 -2.01 21.64 -3.04
CA VAL A 143 -1.85 20.25 -2.56
C VAL A 143 -1.13 19.39 -3.58
N GLN A 144 -1.46 19.53 -4.88
CA GLN A 144 -0.76 18.77 -5.93
C GLN A 144 0.73 19.12 -5.99
N ASP A 145 1.10 20.40 -5.86
CA ASP A 145 2.49 20.86 -5.82
C ASP A 145 3.26 20.28 -4.62
N LEU A 146 2.63 20.31 -3.43
CA LEU A 146 3.22 19.75 -2.22
C LEU A 146 3.41 18.23 -2.37
N LEU A 147 2.40 17.51 -2.86
CA LEU A 147 2.47 16.07 -3.08
C LEU A 147 3.50 15.70 -4.15
N SER A 148 3.58 16.46 -5.24
CA SER A 148 4.57 16.29 -6.31
C SER A 148 6.00 16.46 -5.78
N SER A 149 6.24 17.52 -5.01
CA SER A 149 7.54 17.78 -4.37
C SER A 149 7.90 16.67 -3.38
N THR A 150 6.94 16.20 -2.60
CA THR A 150 7.13 15.10 -1.64
C THR A 150 7.45 13.78 -2.36
N ALA A 151 6.72 13.46 -3.42
CA ALA A 151 6.95 12.27 -4.23
C ALA A 151 8.36 12.29 -4.85
N ALA A 152 8.77 13.42 -5.41
CA ALA A 152 10.11 13.57 -5.99
C ALA A 152 11.22 13.40 -4.96
N LEU A 153 11.07 13.95 -3.76
CA LEU A 153 12.05 13.81 -2.69
C LEU A 153 12.14 12.36 -2.19
N TYR A 154 11.02 11.70 -1.99
CA TYR A 154 11.00 10.28 -1.59
C TYR A 154 11.60 9.38 -2.66
N ASP A 155 11.33 9.62 -3.94
CA ASP A 155 11.95 8.85 -5.04
C ASP A 155 13.46 9.06 -5.08
N LEU A 156 13.94 10.29 -4.95
CA LEU A 156 15.36 10.60 -4.91
C LEU A 156 16.08 9.85 -3.78
N ILE A 157 15.51 9.86 -2.58
CA ILE A 157 16.11 9.19 -1.42
C ILE A 157 16.04 7.67 -1.59
N ALA A 158 14.91 7.13 -2.06
CA ALA A 158 14.76 5.70 -2.30
C ALA A 158 15.79 5.20 -3.32
N VAL A 159 15.92 5.87 -4.47
CA VAL A 159 16.88 5.51 -5.51
C VAL A 159 18.32 5.57 -5.00
N ASN A 160 18.68 6.63 -4.26
CA ASN A 160 20.01 6.75 -3.67
C ASN A 160 20.29 5.66 -2.64
N THR A 161 19.30 5.31 -1.82
CA THR A 161 19.39 4.23 -0.84
C THR A 161 19.58 2.88 -1.53
N ILE A 162 18.80 2.58 -2.55
CA ILE A 162 18.91 1.35 -3.36
C ILE A 162 20.30 1.26 -4.00
N ASN A 163 20.79 2.33 -4.63
CA ASN A 163 22.10 2.36 -5.25
C ASN A 163 23.22 2.16 -4.23
N ALA A 164 23.13 2.76 -3.05
CA ALA A 164 24.10 2.61 -1.97
C ALA A 164 24.14 1.16 -1.42
N VAL A 165 23.00 0.51 -1.31
CA VAL A 165 22.90 -0.91 -0.89
C VAL A 165 23.51 -1.82 -1.93
N ARG A 166 23.15 -1.65 -3.19
CA ARG A 166 23.68 -2.46 -4.31
C ARG A 166 25.19 -2.31 -4.43
N ALA A 167 25.71 -1.09 -4.31
CA ALA A 167 27.14 -0.83 -4.30
C ALA A 167 27.84 -1.51 -3.11
N ALA A 168 27.21 -1.49 -1.92
CA ALA A 168 27.75 -2.16 -0.75
C ALA A 168 27.79 -3.68 -0.93
N TYR A 169 26.73 -4.29 -1.48
CA TYR A 169 26.71 -5.72 -1.78
C TYR A 169 27.74 -6.13 -2.83
N ALA A 170 27.85 -5.38 -3.91
CA ALA A 170 28.86 -5.64 -4.94
C ALA A 170 30.29 -5.56 -4.38
N HIS A 171 30.56 -4.61 -3.47
CA HIS A 171 31.84 -4.49 -2.80
C HIS A 171 32.10 -5.66 -1.83
N ALA A 172 31.07 -6.08 -1.06
CA ALA A 172 31.19 -7.23 -0.17
C ALA A 172 31.48 -8.53 -0.96
N ASP A 173 30.78 -8.75 -2.07
CA ASP A 173 31.00 -9.90 -2.95
C ASP A 173 32.43 -9.91 -3.53
N TYR A 174 32.92 -8.75 -3.95
CA TYR A 174 34.29 -8.60 -4.41
C TYR A 174 35.32 -8.96 -3.31
N LEU A 175 35.13 -8.46 -2.09
CA LEU A 175 36.04 -8.76 -0.97
C LEU A 175 36.01 -10.24 -0.55
N ASN A 176 34.81 -10.84 -0.57
CA ASN A 176 34.63 -12.27 -0.27
C ASN A 176 35.38 -13.16 -1.27
N LYS A 177 35.36 -12.79 -2.55
CA LYS A 177 36.12 -13.50 -3.60
C LYS A 177 37.64 -13.38 -3.44
N GLN A 178 38.12 -12.27 -2.84
CA GLN A 178 39.54 -12.03 -2.66
C GLN A 178 40.14 -12.66 -1.39
N ASN A 179 39.42 -12.67 -0.26
CA ASN A 179 40.05 -12.89 1.05
C ASN A 179 39.59 -14.14 1.82
N HIS A 180 38.69 -14.96 1.35
CA HIS A 180 38.14 -16.14 2.02
C HIS A 180 37.73 -15.94 3.50
N ASN A 181 37.68 -14.72 4.01
CA ASN A 181 37.42 -14.41 5.42
C ASN A 181 35.99 -13.90 5.60
N PHE A 182 35.07 -14.86 5.67
CA PHE A 182 33.63 -14.71 5.53
C PHE A 182 32.93 -13.98 6.71
N HIS A 183 33.52 -13.94 7.90
CA HIS A 183 32.73 -13.61 9.11
C HIS A 183 32.75 -12.13 9.54
N ALA A 184 33.87 -11.42 9.43
CA ALA A 184 33.99 -10.05 9.92
C ALA A 184 33.35 -8.99 9.02
N PHE A 185 33.27 -9.23 7.70
CA PHE A 185 32.66 -8.31 6.75
C PHE A 185 31.15 -8.43 6.71
N ASN A 186 30.57 -9.58 7.02
CA ASN A 186 29.15 -9.85 6.92
C ASN A 186 28.31 -8.99 7.89
N ASP A 187 28.77 -8.78 9.13
CA ASP A 187 27.99 -8.06 10.14
C ASP A 187 27.79 -6.58 9.80
N ALA A 188 28.85 -5.90 9.36
CA ALA A 188 28.75 -4.47 8.99
C ALA A 188 27.88 -4.23 7.74
N TYR A 189 27.96 -5.13 6.75
CA TYR A 189 27.11 -5.07 5.55
C TYR A 189 25.68 -5.46 5.85
N PHE A 190 25.48 -6.41 6.74
CA PHE A 190 24.18 -6.82 7.23
C PHE A 190 23.45 -5.67 7.90
N ASP A 191 24.10 -4.96 8.84
CA ASP A 191 23.51 -3.82 9.52
C ASP A 191 23.21 -2.67 8.56
N LYS A 192 24.07 -2.41 7.58
CA LYS A 192 23.81 -1.40 6.55
C LYS A 192 22.67 -1.77 5.66
N GLY A 193 22.54 -3.02 5.25
CA GLY A 193 21.43 -3.54 4.46
C GLY A 193 20.12 -3.42 5.22
N ARG A 194 20.08 -3.82 6.49
CA ARG A 194 18.90 -3.69 7.36
C ARG A 194 18.47 -2.23 7.52
N HIS A 195 19.39 -1.32 7.79
CA HIS A 195 19.12 0.11 7.93
C HIS A 195 18.51 0.71 6.66
N SER A 196 18.99 0.28 5.51
CA SER A 196 18.47 0.70 4.21
C SER A 196 17.06 0.15 3.95
N MET A 197 16.77 -1.10 4.34
CA MET A 197 15.43 -1.67 4.24
C MET A 197 14.44 -0.96 5.17
N GLU A 198 14.85 -0.62 6.40
CA GLU A 198 14.06 0.18 7.32
C GLU A 198 13.71 1.55 6.73
N LEU A 199 14.68 2.20 6.09
CA LEU A 199 14.48 3.49 5.44
C LEU A 199 13.53 3.40 4.24
N LEU A 200 13.70 2.40 3.37
CA LEU A 200 12.82 2.16 2.23
C LEU A 200 11.39 1.85 2.68
N THR A 201 11.24 1.03 3.71
CA THR A 201 9.93 0.73 4.31
C THR A 201 9.27 1.99 4.87
N PHE A 202 10.04 2.82 5.58
CA PHE A 202 9.53 4.09 6.11
C PHE A 202 9.05 5.05 5.00
N ILE A 203 9.75 5.12 3.86
CA ILE A 203 9.34 5.91 2.70
C ILE A 203 8.01 5.39 2.15
N CYS A 204 7.89 4.08 1.95
CA CYS A 204 6.66 3.46 1.46
C CYS A 204 5.47 3.72 2.39
N ASP A 205 5.64 3.50 3.70
CA ASP A 205 4.60 3.74 4.69
C ASP A 205 4.20 5.23 4.74
N SER A 206 5.16 6.14 4.54
CA SER A 206 4.89 7.58 4.45
C SER A 206 4.05 7.94 3.22
N ILE A 207 4.37 7.36 2.06
CA ILE A 207 3.58 7.54 0.83
C ILE A 207 2.15 7.03 1.02
N LEU A 208 1.99 5.84 1.60
CA LEU A 208 0.67 5.26 1.85
C LEU A 208 -0.15 6.08 2.85
N GLU A 209 0.49 6.65 3.87
CA GLU A 209 -0.17 7.55 4.81
C GLU A 209 -0.68 8.82 4.12
N LEU A 210 0.11 9.39 3.20
CA LEU A 210 -0.31 10.56 2.41
C LEU A 210 -1.52 10.25 1.52
N CYS A 211 -1.51 9.10 0.85
CA CYS A 211 -2.65 8.64 0.06
C CYS A 211 -3.91 8.45 0.92
N ALA A 212 -3.75 7.91 2.13
CA ALA A 212 -4.86 7.74 3.06
C ALA A 212 -5.38 9.09 3.61
N LEU A 213 -4.49 10.03 3.94
CA LEU A 213 -4.85 11.35 4.44
C LEU A 213 -5.62 12.16 3.41
N THR A 214 -5.16 12.20 2.16
CA THR A 214 -5.85 12.89 1.06
C THR A 214 -7.23 12.27 0.79
N ALA A 215 -7.35 10.94 0.85
CA ALA A 215 -8.63 10.25 0.68
C ALA A 215 -9.64 10.57 1.80
N ILE A 216 -9.19 10.69 3.05
CA ILE A 216 -10.05 11.08 4.19
C ILE A 216 -10.65 12.49 3.97
N HIS A 217 -9.88 13.39 3.37
CA HIS A 217 -10.33 14.75 3.05
C HIS A 217 -11.02 14.86 1.67
N ASN A 218 -11.36 13.71 1.04
CA ASN A 218 -11.96 13.65 -0.30
C ASN A 218 -11.13 14.38 -1.39
N TYR A 219 -9.81 14.38 -1.21
CA TYR A 219 -8.89 15.02 -2.13
C TYR A 219 -8.38 14.00 -3.15
N HIS A 220 -8.54 14.31 -4.44
CA HIS A 220 -8.04 13.45 -5.52
C HIS A 220 -6.59 13.80 -5.85
N ILE A 221 -5.70 12.83 -5.77
CA ILE A 221 -4.30 12.99 -6.20
C ILE A 221 -4.25 12.81 -7.73
N ASP A 222 -3.58 13.71 -8.42
CA ASP A 222 -3.42 13.62 -9.88
C ASP A 222 -2.71 12.32 -10.28
N ALA A 223 -3.20 11.69 -11.35
CA ALA A 223 -2.72 10.41 -11.80
C ALA A 223 -1.19 10.32 -12.02
N PRO A 224 -0.50 11.35 -12.58
CA PRO A 224 0.96 11.32 -12.69
C PRO A 224 1.67 11.28 -11.34
N ILE A 225 1.19 12.04 -10.35
CA ILE A 225 1.77 12.10 -8.99
C ILE A 225 1.56 10.77 -8.29
N LEU A 226 0.34 10.24 -8.34
CA LEU A 226 0.00 8.94 -7.77
C LEU A 226 0.83 7.80 -8.39
N SER A 227 1.02 7.84 -9.72
CA SER A 227 1.87 6.89 -10.44
C SER A 227 3.33 6.98 -10.00
N ALA A 228 3.86 8.19 -9.80
CA ALA A 228 5.22 8.40 -9.29
C ALA A 228 5.38 7.84 -7.86
N MET A 229 4.42 8.12 -6.97
CA MET A 229 4.40 7.60 -5.60
C MET A 229 4.40 6.06 -5.58
N TYR A 230 3.53 5.43 -6.36
CA TYR A 230 3.48 3.98 -6.45
C TYR A 230 4.73 3.39 -7.12
N GLY A 231 5.29 4.06 -8.13
CA GLY A 231 6.55 3.66 -8.74
C GLY A 231 7.72 3.64 -7.76
N THR A 232 7.78 4.60 -6.84
CA THR A 232 8.76 4.62 -5.75
C THR A 232 8.56 3.43 -4.81
N CYS A 233 7.32 3.16 -4.41
CA CYS A 233 7.01 2.00 -3.57
C CYS A 233 7.37 0.68 -4.27
N GLU A 234 7.09 0.53 -5.54
CA GLU A 234 7.42 -0.68 -6.31
C GLU A 234 8.92 -0.95 -6.37
N LYS A 235 9.72 0.09 -6.64
CA LYS A 235 11.19 0.00 -6.61
C LYS A 235 11.69 -0.40 -5.22
N ALA A 236 11.18 0.26 -4.18
CA ALA A 236 11.59 0.03 -2.81
C ALA A 236 11.23 -1.38 -2.34
N TYR A 237 10.00 -1.84 -2.57
CA TYR A 237 9.57 -3.18 -2.17
C TYR A 237 10.27 -4.30 -2.96
N SER A 238 10.59 -4.09 -4.24
CA SER A 238 11.43 -5.01 -5.00
C SER A 238 12.81 -5.17 -4.33
N GLU A 239 13.44 -4.05 -3.96
CA GLU A 239 14.75 -4.10 -3.31
C GLU A 239 14.69 -4.71 -1.91
N ILE A 240 13.63 -4.42 -1.14
CA ILE A 240 13.38 -5.03 0.17
C ILE A 240 13.22 -6.55 0.01
N ALA A 241 12.47 -7.02 -0.97
CA ALA A 241 12.27 -8.45 -1.22
C ALA A 241 13.58 -9.14 -1.58
N GLU A 242 14.39 -8.57 -2.49
CA GLU A 242 15.72 -9.07 -2.81
C GLU A 242 16.68 -9.03 -1.61
N GLY A 243 16.64 -7.96 -0.82
CA GLY A 243 17.46 -7.78 0.38
C GLY A 243 17.13 -8.77 1.47
N VAL A 244 15.84 -9.01 1.75
CA VAL A 244 15.38 -10.03 2.70
C VAL A 244 15.96 -11.38 2.33
N LEU A 245 15.99 -11.73 1.06
CA LEU A 245 16.54 -12.97 0.57
C LEU A 245 18.03 -13.10 0.78
N ASN A 246 18.79 -12.11 0.30
CA ASN A 246 20.23 -12.16 0.34
C ASN A 246 20.78 -12.10 1.76
N ILE A 247 20.11 -11.36 2.65
CA ILE A 247 20.54 -11.16 4.04
C ILE A 247 20.10 -12.32 4.92
N TYR A 248 18.85 -12.78 4.81
CA TYR A 248 18.30 -13.79 5.73
C TYR A 248 18.62 -15.22 5.35
N LEU A 249 18.79 -15.52 4.08
CA LEU A 249 19.23 -16.84 3.63
C LEU A 249 20.68 -17.17 4.03
N GLY A 250 21.56 -16.15 4.05
CA GLY A 250 22.96 -16.31 4.46
C GLY A 250 23.12 -16.62 5.96
N HIS A 251 22.21 -16.21 6.84
CA HIS A 251 22.44 -16.19 8.28
C HIS A 251 21.45 -17.01 9.13
N ARG A 252 20.41 -17.63 8.54
CA ARG A 252 19.38 -18.42 9.28
C ARG A 252 18.74 -17.69 10.48
N LYS A 253 18.82 -16.36 10.54
CA LYS A 253 18.17 -15.55 11.58
C LYS A 253 16.70 -15.36 11.26
N SER A 254 15.89 -15.20 12.30
CA SER A 254 14.45 -14.91 12.16
C SER A 254 14.22 -13.73 11.22
N CYS A 255 13.40 -13.95 10.19
CA CYS A 255 12.97 -12.90 9.29
C CYS A 255 12.31 -11.78 10.08
N GLU A 256 12.67 -10.52 9.81
CA GLU A 256 11.95 -9.38 10.38
C GLU A 256 10.61 -9.24 9.67
N TYR A 257 9.57 -9.81 10.24
CA TYR A 257 8.21 -9.85 9.68
C TYR A 257 7.63 -8.46 9.39
N THR A 258 8.17 -7.40 10.02
CA THR A 258 7.76 -6.01 9.77
C THR A 258 7.92 -5.59 8.31
N PHE A 259 8.96 -6.04 7.62
CA PHE A 259 9.14 -5.75 6.18
C PHE A 259 8.10 -6.46 5.32
N ILE A 260 7.81 -7.70 5.67
CA ILE A 260 6.78 -8.50 5.00
C ILE A 260 5.41 -7.88 5.22
N ASP A 261 5.12 -7.44 6.44
CA ASP A 261 3.87 -6.75 6.77
C ASP A 261 3.68 -5.47 5.98
N SER A 262 4.74 -4.67 5.79
CA SER A 262 4.68 -3.46 4.97
C SER A 262 4.34 -3.78 3.51
N ILE A 263 4.97 -4.80 2.92
CA ILE A 263 4.67 -5.24 1.55
C ILE A 263 3.23 -5.74 1.41
N LEU A 264 2.78 -6.57 2.35
CA LEU A 264 1.41 -7.10 2.35
C LEU A 264 0.36 -5.99 2.55
N ASN A 265 0.67 -4.99 3.38
CA ASN A 265 -0.19 -3.83 3.57
C ASN A 265 -0.29 -2.98 2.31
N TYR A 266 0.81 -2.75 1.60
CA TYR A 266 0.82 -2.08 0.30
C TYR A 266 -0.04 -2.82 -0.72
N GLU A 267 0.12 -4.14 -0.86
CA GLU A 267 -0.73 -4.97 -1.73
C GLU A 267 -2.22 -4.83 -1.40
N ALA A 268 -2.56 -4.81 -0.11
CA ALA A 268 -3.95 -4.66 0.34
C ALA A 268 -4.55 -3.27 0.07
N LEU A 269 -3.73 -2.22 0.05
CA LEU A 269 -4.17 -0.84 -0.19
C LEU A 269 -4.28 -0.51 -1.68
N ARG A 270 -3.51 -1.15 -2.52
CA ARG A 270 -3.54 -0.97 -3.96
C ARG A 270 -4.77 -1.68 -4.55
N LEU A 271 -5.82 -0.90 -4.81
CA LEU A 271 -7.09 -1.38 -5.38
C LEU A 271 -7.03 -1.66 -6.89
N GLU A 272 -5.94 -1.29 -7.58
CA GLU A 272 -5.82 -1.36 -9.03
C GLU A 272 -5.00 -2.55 -9.53
N ASP A 273 -5.41 -3.03 -10.63
CA ASP A 273 -5.19 -4.18 -11.51
C ASP A 273 -3.89 -4.99 -11.49
N ASN A 274 -2.85 -4.65 -10.74
CA ASN A 274 -1.67 -5.52 -10.68
C ASN A 274 -0.90 -5.52 -9.34
N PRO A 275 -1.55 -5.88 -8.22
CA PRO A 275 -0.87 -6.01 -6.92
C PRO A 275 0.04 -7.25 -6.85
N GLN A 276 -0.01 -8.11 -7.87
CA GLN A 276 0.62 -9.42 -7.82
C GLN A 276 2.12 -9.43 -8.12
N TYR A 277 2.72 -8.31 -8.58
CA TYR A 277 4.11 -8.36 -9.02
C TYR A 277 5.09 -8.52 -7.85
N ILE A 278 4.90 -7.76 -6.78
CA ILE A 278 5.79 -7.82 -5.59
C ILE A 278 5.59 -9.12 -4.84
N CYS A 279 4.34 -9.56 -4.66
CA CYS A 279 4.06 -10.86 -4.06
C CYS A 279 4.53 -12.03 -4.92
N LYS A 280 4.51 -11.93 -6.25
CA LYS A 280 5.13 -12.93 -7.11
C LYS A 280 6.64 -12.99 -6.92
N ILE A 281 7.31 -11.88 -6.68
CA ILE A 281 8.73 -11.86 -6.34
C ILE A 281 8.96 -12.58 -5.00
N ILE A 282 8.20 -12.25 -3.96
CA ILE A 282 8.28 -12.93 -2.67
C ILE A 282 7.97 -14.42 -2.82
N ASP A 283 6.91 -14.79 -3.52
CA ASP A 283 6.52 -16.18 -3.75
C ASP A 283 7.58 -16.95 -4.54
N ALA A 284 8.12 -16.39 -5.62
CA ALA A 284 9.16 -17.02 -6.42
C ALA A 284 10.40 -17.32 -5.59
N VAL A 285 10.76 -16.36 -4.78
CA VAL A 285 11.93 -16.41 -3.94
C VAL A 285 11.78 -17.39 -2.76
N LEU A 286 10.63 -17.38 -2.09
CA LEU A 286 10.34 -18.29 -0.98
C LEU A 286 10.19 -19.74 -1.46
N ARG A 287 9.76 -19.97 -2.71
CA ARG A 287 9.68 -21.31 -3.31
C ARG A 287 11.05 -21.94 -3.60
N GLU A 288 12.03 -21.13 -3.90
CA GLU A 288 13.40 -21.63 -4.13
C GLU A 288 14.12 -22.03 -2.83
N ASN A 289 13.56 -21.70 -1.66
CA ASN A 289 14.20 -21.86 -0.36
C ASN A 289 13.33 -22.61 0.64
N ALA A 290 13.38 -23.95 0.58
CA ALA A 290 12.58 -24.85 1.39
C ALA A 290 12.70 -24.68 2.92
N ASP A 291 13.80 -24.07 3.40
CA ASP A 291 14.04 -23.85 4.85
C ASP A 291 13.29 -22.63 5.43
N MET A 292 12.51 -21.93 4.62
CA MET A 292 11.74 -20.73 5.01
C MET A 292 10.28 -21.02 5.40
N SER A 293 9.95 -22.25 5.74
CA SER A 293 8.58 -22.67 6.05
C SER A 293 7.84 -21.81 7.10
N PRO A 294 8.45 -21.29 8.19
CA PRO A 294 7.77 -20.40 9.12
C PRO A 294 7.41 -19.05 8.49
N THR A 295 8.28 -18.53 7.63
CA THR A 295 8.07 -17.25 6.93
C THR A 295 6.99 -17.37 5.86
N ILE A 296 6.97 -18.48 5.11
CA ILE A 296 5.92 -18.79 4.14
C ILE A 296 4.56 -18.84 4.84
N LYS A 297 4.48 -19.56 5.96
CA LYS A 297 3.26 -19.65 6.76
C LYS A 297 2.79 -18.27 7.26
N TYR A 298 3.71 -17.46 7.77
CA TYR A 298 3.40 -16.10 8.19
C TYR A 298 2.85 -15.24 7.03
N ILE A 299 3.47 -15.29 5.84
CA ILE A 299 3.00 -14.58 4.65
C ILE A 299 1.60 -15.05 4.25
N GLU A 300 1.34 -16.35 4.20
CA GLU A 300 0.04 -16.90 3.83
C GLU A 300 -1.06 -16.47 4.82
N GLU A 301 -0.80 -16.58 6.13
CA GLU A 301 -1.75 -16.19 7.17
C GLU A 301 -2.08 -14.68 7.11
N ASN A 302 -1.07 -13.84 6.95
CA ASN A 302 -1.27 -12.39 6.92
C ASN A 302 -1.79 -11.88 5.58
N ARG A 303 -1.39 -12.49 4.46
CA ARG A 303 -1.96 -12.19 3.14
C ARG A 303 -3.48 -12.34 3.15
N THR A 304 -4.01 -13.40 3.75
CA THR A 304 -5.45 -13.60 3.91
C THR A 304 -6.11 -12.46 4.69
N ARG A 305 -5.47 -12.01 5.77
CA ARG A 305 -5.97 -10.88 6.59
C ARG A 305 -6.02 -9.59 5.79
N TYR A 306 -4.96 -9.24 5.07
CA TYR A 306 -4.89 -8.01 4.26
C TYR A 306 -5.83 -8.07 3.05
N THR A 307 -5.94 -9.22 2.40
CA THR A 307 -6.91 -9.42 1.31
C THR A 307 -8.34 -9.21 1.81
N ARG A 308 -8.70 -9.75 2.98
CA ARG A 308 -10.03 -9.52 3.59
C ARG A 308 -10.29 -8.05 3.89
N ALA A 309 -9.30 -7.33 4.41
CA ALA A 309 -9.40 -5.89 4.69
C ALA A 309 -9.60 -5.07 3.42
N ARG A 310 -8.92 -5.43 2.31
CA ARG A 310 -9.09 -4.83 0.99
C ARG A 310 -10.50 -5.06 0.45
N VAL A 311 -10.93 -6.32 0.45
CA VAL A 311 -12.26 -6.72 -0.03
C VAL A 311 -13.37 -6.02 0.76
N LYS A 312 -13.22 -5.92 2.08
CA LYS A 312 -14.14 -5.18 2.91
C LYS A 312 -14.24 -3.71 2.48
N ARG A 313 -13.10 -3.03 2.32
CA ARG A 313 -13.08 -1.60 1.89
C ARG A 313 -13.71 -1.40 0.51
N TYR A 314 -13.44 -2.31 -0.44
CA TYR A 314 -14.07 -2.26 -1.75
C TYR A 314 -15.60 -2.30 -1.64
N TRP A 315 -16.13 -3.26 -0.88
CA TRP A 315 -17.58 -3.42 -0.73
C TRP A 315 -18.22 -2.33 0.13
N ASP A 316 -17.49 -1.74 1.08
CA ASP A 316 -17.96 -0.58 1.82
C ASP A 316 -18.12 0.65 0.89
N ALA A 317 -17.30 0.76 -0.15
CA ALA A 317 -17.40 1.79 -1.19
C ALA A 317 -18.44 1.47 -2.28
N HIS A 318 -18.81 0.19 -2.49
CA HIS A 318 -19.73 -0.26 -3.55
C HIS A 318 -20.89 -1.08 -2.98
N PRO A 319 -21.70 -0.54 -2.04
CA PRO A 319 -22.71 -1.30 -1.33
C PRO A 319 -23.88 -1.75 -2.23
N ASP A 320 -24.20 -0.98 -3.28
CA ASP A 320 -25.31 -1.30 -4.18
C ASP A 320 -24.93 -2.45 -5.14
N GLU A 321 -23.72 -2.45 -5.66
CA GLU A 321 -23.19 -3.52 -6.49
C GLU A 321 -23.13 -4.84 -5.70
N ARG A 322 -22.64 -4.79 -4.46
CA ARG A 322 -22.63 -5.95 -3.57
C ARG A 322 -24.02 -6.53 -3.36
N ARG A 323 -25.00 -5.68 -3.05
CA ARG A 323 -26.40 -6.09 -2.86
C ARG A 323 -27.00 -6.72 -4.11
N SER A 324 -26.67 -6.18 -5.29
CA SER A 324 -27.11 -6.73 -6.57
C SER A 324 -26.54 -8.13 -6.80
N LEU A 325 -25.24 -8.33 -6.59
CA LEU A 325 -24.59 -9.64 -6.74
C LEU A 325 -25.09 -10.67 -5.73
N GLU A 326 -25.26 -10.28 -4.46
CA GLU A 326 -25.82 -11.14 -3.41
C GLU A 326 -27.28 -11.53 -3.72
N GLY A 327 -28.07 -10.61 -4.27
CA GLY A 327 -29.44 -10.86 -4.73
C GLY A 327 -29.48 -11.86 -5.90
N GLU A 328 -28.64 -11.65 -6.93
CA GLU A 328 -28.52 -12.55 -8.07
C GLU A 328 -28.07 -13.96 -7.62
N LYS A 329 -27.06 -14.04 -6.76
CA LYS A 329 -26.61 -15.32 -6.19
C LYS A 329 -27.74 -16.03 -5.45
N SER A 330 -28.47 -15.32 -4.61
CA SER A 330 -29.60 -15.90 -3.86
C SER A 330 -30.70 -16.47 -4.78
N PHE A 331 -30.98 -15.75 -5.87
CA PHE A 331 -31.95 -16.22 -6.88
C PHE A 331 -31.48 -17.49 -7.58
N LEU A 332 -30.22 -17.49 -8.07
CA LEU A 332 -29.61 -18.65 -8.74
C LEU A 332 -29.49 -19.85 -7.80
N GLN A 333 -29.18 -19.61 -6.52
CA GLN A 333 -29.12 -20.69 -5.52
C GLN A 333 -30.48 -21.36 -5.29
N LYS A 334 -31.58 -20.60 -5.34
CA LYS A 334 -32.95 -21.18 -5.28
C LYS A 334 -33.18 -22.09 -6.47
N GLN A 335 -32.81 -21.67 -7.68
CA GLN A 335 -32.98 -22.52 -8.87
C GLN A 335 -32.16 -23.82 -8.79
N VAL A 336 -30.92 -23.75 -8.29
CA VAL A 336 -30.11 -24.95 -8.05
C VAL A 336 -30.76 -25.88 -7.02
N ASN A 337 -31.28 -25.32 -5.94
CA ASN A 337 -31.96 -26.12 -4.92
C ASN A 337 -33.24 -26.78 -5.46
N GLU A 338 -34.01 -26.08 -6.31
CA GLU A 338 -35.20 -26.67 -6.99
C GLU A 338 -34.80 -27.80 -7.93
N LEU A 339 -33.73 -27.65 -8.70
CA LEU A 339 -33.21 -28.71 -9.58
C LEU A 339 -32.70 -29.91 -8.77
N LYS A 340 -32.02 -29.68 -7.66
CA LYS A 340 -31.58 -30.75 -6.75
C LYS A 340 -32.76 -31.52 -6.18
N ALA A 341 -33.82 -30.83 -5.74
CA ALA A 341 -35.05 -31.46 -5.26
C ALA A 341 -35.73 -32.31 -6.36
N LYS A 342 -35.73 -31.83 -7.62
CA LYS A 342 -36.20 -32.62 -8.77
C LYS A 342 -35.37 -33.87 -9.01
N ILE A 343 -34.04 -33.79 -8.86
CA ILE A 343 -33.13 -34.94 -8.99
C ILE A 343 -33.45 -35.98 -7.89
N GLU A 344 -33.62 -35.52 -6.65
CA GLU A 344 -33.98 -36.42 -5.53
C GLU A 344 -35.35 -37.07 -5.68
N SER A 345 -36.29 -36.41 -6.37
CA SER A 345 -37.65 -36.86 -6.59
C SER A 345 -37.87 -37.57 -7.94
N ILE A 346 -36.80 -37.95 -8.66
CA ILE A 346 -36.92 -38.68 -9.94
C ILE A 346 -37.75 -39.97 -9.71
N PRO A 347 -38.86 -40.14 -10.46
CA PRO A 347 -39.73 -41.30 -10.28
C PRO A 347 -39.01 -42.59 -10.75
N GLY A 348 -39.26 -43.67 -10.01
CA GLY A 348 -38.70 -45.00 -10.33
C GLY A 348 -37.92 -45.64 -9.17
N THR A 349 -37.64 -44.91 -8.08
CA THR A 349 -36.88 -45.44 -6.92
C THR A 349 -37.60 -46.61 -6.27
N ASP A 350 -38.91 -46.47 -6.01
CA ASP A 350 -39.74 -47.50 -5.39
C ASP A 350 -39.94 -48.68 -6.35
N GLU A 351 -40.13 -48.39 -7.66
CA GLU A 351 -40.27 -49.41 -8.70
C GLU A 351 -38.99 -50.24 -8.84
N LYS A 352 -37.83 -49.57 -8.84
CA LYS A 352 -36.53 -50.22 -8.84
C LYS A 352 -36.31 -51.10 -7.64
N ALA A 353 -36.67 -50.62 -6.43
CA ALA A 353 -36.56 -51.37 -5.18
C ALA A 353 -37.46 -52.60 -5.19
N ALA A 354 -38.70 -52.47 -5.71
CA ALA A 354 -39.65 -53.55 -5.81
C ALA A 354 -39.16 -54.67 -6.78
N ILE A 355 -38.64 -54.30 -7.95
CA ILE A 355 -38.11 -55.25 -8.92
C ILE A 355 -36.83 -55.90 -8.37
N GLN A 356 -35.97 -55.18 -7.71
CA GLN A 356 -34.78 -55.74 -7.08
C GLN A 356 -35.16 -56.79 -6.04
N LYS A 357 -36.17 -56.55 -5.20
CA LYS A 357 -36.69 -57.48 -4.21
C LYS A 357 -37.27 -58.73 -4.85
N GLN A 358 -37.93 -58.61 -6.04
CA GLN A 358 -38.41 -59.78 -6.79
C GLN A 358 -37.24 -60.59 -7.34
N ILE A 359 -36.24 -59.97 -7.91
CA ILE A 359 -35.03 -60.66 -8.37
C ILE A 359 -34.37 -61.44 -7.24
N ASP A 360 -34.19 -60.78 -6.08
CA ASP A 360 -33.57 -61.41 -4.90
C ASP A 360 -34.39 -62.60 -4.43
N SER A 361 -35.72 -62.55 -4.49
CA SER A 361 -36.62 -63.66 -4.17
C SER A 361 -36.45 -64.81 -5.14
N PHE A 362 -36.41 -64.55 -6.47
CA PHE A 362 -36.20 -65.62 -7.47
C PHE A 362 -34.79 -66.22 -7.37
N VAL A 363 -33.79 -65.47 -7.05
CA VAL A 363 -32.43 -65.94 -6.82
C VAL A 363 -32.37 -66.85 -5.59
N ALA A 364 -33.06 -66.50 -4.48
CA ALA A 364 -33.14 -67.30 -3.27
C ALA A 364 -33.85 -68.62 -3.55
N GLU A 365 -34.99 -68.56 -4.26
CA GLU A 365 -35.76 -69.76 -4.68
C GLU A 365 -34.95 -70.68 -5.56
N LYS A 366 -34.22 -70.15 -6.55
CA LYS A 366 -33.37 -70.94 -7.47
C LYS A 366 -32.22 -71.62 -6.69
N ASN A 367 -31.65 -70.94 -5.73
CA ASN A 367 -30.55 -71.50 -4.89
C ASN A 367 -31.04 -72.59 -3.93
N GLY A 368 -32.31 -72.54 -3.54
CA GLY A 368 -32.95 -73.56 -2.68
C GLY A 368 -33.30 -74.83 -3.38
N LEU A 369 -33.32 -74.85 -4.74
CA LEU A 369 -33.67 -76.03 -5.52
C LEU A 369 -32.53 -77.05 -5.60
N GLY A 370 -32.84 -78.34 -5.41
CA GLY A 370 -31.87 -79.45 -5.48
C GLY A 370 -31.24 -79.61 -6.90
N LEU A 371 -30.12 -80.37 -6.97
CA LEU A 371 -29.31 -80.52 -8.17
C LEU A 371 -30.07 -81.11 -9.40
N PHE A 372 -31.12 -81.85 -9.19
CA PHE A 372 -31.85 -82.56 -10.25
C PHE A 372 -33.01 -81.74 -10.83
N LYS A 373 -33.31 -80.55 -10.32
CA LYS A 373 -34.43 -79.70 -10.79
C LYS A 373 -34.01 -78.69 -11.88
N VAL A 374 -33.40 -79.21 -12.93
CA VAL A 374 -32.80 -78.36 -13.99
C VAL A 374 -33.79 -77.54 -14.75
N LYS A 375 -35.01 -78.09 -15.06
CA LYS A 375 -36.07 -77.33 -15.75
C LYS A 375 -36.62 -76.16 -14.91
N GLU A 376 -36.81 -76.38 -13.59
CA GLU A 376 -37.28 -75.34 -12.69
C GLU A 376 -36.23 -74.21 -12.50
N LYS A 377 -34.98 -74.62 -12.40
CA LYS A 377 -33.86 -73.64 -12.34
C LYS A 377 -33.74 -72.78 -13.58
N ARG A 378 -33.96 -73.39 -14.75
CA ARG A 378 -33.95 -72.64 -16.01
C ARG A 378 -35.10 -71.64 -16.12
N ALA A 379 -36.33 -72.04 -15.75
CA ALA A 379 -37.47 -71.15 -15.73
C ALA A 379 -37.30 -69.97 -14.76
N LEU A 380 -36.71 -70.21 -13.60
CA LEU A 380 -36.39 -69.10 -12.65
C LEU A 380 -35.30 -68.19 -13.22
N GLN A 381 -34.31 -68.75 -13.93
CA GLN A 381 -33.30 -67.91 -14.57
C GLN A 381 -33.89 -67.01 -15.64
N GLU A 382 -34.76 -67.52 -16.49
CA GLU A 382 -35.48 -66.70 -17.52
C GLU A 382 -36.34 -65.59 -16.87
N ARG A 383 -36.91 -65.81 -15.66
CA ARG A 383 -37.60 -64.77 -14.91
C ARG A 383 -36.61 -63.74 -14.32
N ILE A 384 -35.50 -64.15 -13.77
CA ILE A 384 -34.48 -63.25 -13.24
C ILE A 384 -33.92 -62.38 -14.38
N ASP A 385 -33.67 -62.97 -15.54
CA ASP A 385 -33.18 -62.24 -16.71
C ASP A 385 -34.20 -61.22 -17.22
N ALA A 386 -35.50 -61.57 -17.29
CA ALA A 386 -36.57 -60.68 -17.66
C ALA A 386 -36.75 -59.48 -16.70
N GLU A 387 -36.73 -59.75 -15.39
CA GLU A 387 -36.82 -58.64 -14.39
C GLU A 387 -35.55 -57.80 -14.36
N SER A 388 -34.38 -58.40 -14.63
CA SER A 388 -33.08 -57.67 -14.72
C SER A 388 -33.08 -56.71 -15.90
N VAL A 389 -33.69 -57.07 -17.04
CA VAL A 389 -33.88 -56.14 -18.17
C VAL A 389 -34.76 -54.96 -17.77
N LYS A 390 -35.90 -55.18 -17.10
CA LYS A 390 -36.75 -54.10 -16.63
C LYS A 390 -36.05 -53.19 -15.63
N LEU A 391 -35.26 -53.77 -14.68
CA LEU A 391 -34.45 -53.03 -13.70
C LEU A 391 -33.47 -52.11 -14.43
N LYS A 392 -32.83 -52.61 -15.48
CA LYS A 392 -31.89 -51.84 -16.28
C LYS A 392 -32.57 -50.70 -17.01
N GLU A 393 -33.72 -50.93 -17.66
CA GLU A 393 -34.50 -49.92 -18.38
C GLU A 393 -34.92 -48.77 -17.42
N ILE A 394 -35.36 -49.09 -16.21
CA ILE A 394 -35.71 -48.09 -15.20
C ILE A 394 -34.46 -47.32 -14.76
N SER A 395 -33.35 -48.00 -14.50
CA SER A 395 -32.12 -47.36 -14.13
C SER A 395 -31.60 -46.42 -15.23
N ASP A 396 -31.63 -46.85 -16.49
CA ASP A 396 -31.19 -46.03 -17.63
C ASP A 396 -32.13 -44.82 -17.80
N ARG A 397 -33.44 -44.97 -17.63
CA ARG A 397 -34.39 -43.83 -17.67
C ARG A 397 -34.12 -42.84 -16.54
N MET A 398 -33.92 -43.31 -15.31
CA MET A 398 -33.60 -42.45 -14.17
C MET A 398 -32.29 -41.70 -14.36
N GLU A 399 -31.25 -42.40 -14.85
CA GLU A 399 -29.94 -41.80 -15.09
C GLU A 399 -29.99 -40.76 -16.21
N LYS A 400 -30.75 -41.00 -17.27
CA LYS A 400 -31.00 -40.02 -18.34
C LYS A 400 -31.68 -38.76 -17.81
N SER A 401 -32.75 -38.91 -17.00
CA SER A 401 -33.44 -37.78 -16.41
C SER A 401 -32.54 -37.00 -15.44
N LYS A 402 -31.72 -37.67 -14.66
CA LYS A 402 -30.75 -37.06 -13.79
C LYS A 402 -29.72 -36.26 -14.59
N LEU A 403 -29.16 -36.83 -15.66
CA LEU A 403 -28.19 -36.18 -16.52
C LEU A 403 -28.73 -34.92 -17.21
N GLU A 404 -30.01 -34.95 -17.61
CA GLU A 404 -30.70 -33.79 -18.18
C GLU A 404 -30.83 -32.66 -17.14
N LEU A 405 -31.24 -32.94 -15.91
CA LEU A 405 -31.32 -31.96 -14.82
C LEU A 405 -29.95 -31.43 -14.40
N GLU A 406 -28.91 -32.27 -14.38
CA GLU A 406 -27.53 -31.84 -14.11
C GLU A 406 -26.98 -30.93 -15.23
N ARG A 407 -27.36 -31.17 -16.48
CA ARG A 407 -27.01 -30.29 -17.60
C ARG A 407 -27.67 -28.90 -17.47
N GLU A 408 -28.88 -28.82 -16.94
CA GLU A 408 -29.52 -27.54 -16.64
C GLU A 408 -28.89 -26.85 -15.43
N MET A 409 -28.49 -27.60 -14.41
CA MET A 409 -27.90 -27.08 -13.16
C MET A 409 -26.49 -26.55 -13.33
N ASN A 410 -25.65 -27.22 -14.12
CA ASN A 410 -24.24 -26.90 -14.27
C ASN A 410 -23.95 -25.44 -14.72
N PRO A 411 -24.64 -24.86 -15.73
CA PRO A 411 -24.42 -23.49 -16.13
C PRO A 411 -24.85 -22.49 -15.04
N ILE A 412 -25.86 -22.81 -14.23
CA ILE A 412 -26.33 -22.00 -13.11
C ILE A 412 -25.25 -22.01 -11.99
N GLN A 413 -24.73 -23.19 -11.68
CA GLN A 413 -23.65 -23.33 -10.71
C GLN A 413 -22.41 -22.54 -11.11
N ARG A 414 -22.00 -22.57 -12.37
CA ARG A 414 -20.87 -21.77 -12.87
C ARG A 414 -21.10 -20.26 -12.71
N LYS A 415 -22.33 -19.78 -12.86
CA LYS A 415 -22.67 -18.38 -12.61
C LYS A 415 -22.53 -18.04 -11.13
N ILE A 416 -23.00 -18.91 -10.25
CA ILE A 416 -22.84 -18.74 -8.80
C ILE A 416 -21.35 -18.68 -8.44
N ASP A 417 -20.54 -19.60 -8.97
CA ASP A 417 -19.10 -19.65 -8.71
C ASP A 417 -18.40 -18.37 -9.22
N ALA A 418 -18.85 -17.82 -10.36
CA ALA A 418 -18.33 -16.55 -10.87
C ALA A 418 -18.70 -15.36 -10.00
N ILE A 419 -19.94 -15.32 -9.47
CA ILE A 419 -20.38 -14.28 -8.52
C ILE A 419 -19.60 -14.41 -7.22
N ASP A 420 -19.42 -15.63 -6.70
CA ASP A 420 -18.64 -15.88 -5.49
C ASP A 420 -17.20 -15.41 -5.65
N LYS A 421 -16.59 -15.67 -6.81
CA LYS A 421 -15.27 -15.17 -7.13
C LYS A 421 -15.22 -13.63 -7.07
N LYS A 422 -16.17 -12.94 -7.68
CA LYS A 422 -16.27 -11.47 -7.62
C LYS A 422 -16.44 -10.97 -6.19
N LEU A 423 -17.31 -11.59 -5.39
CA LEU A 423 -17.55 -11.21 -4.00
C LEU A 423 -16.29 -11.42 -3.12
N ILE A 424 -15.51 -12.47 -3.40
CA ILE A 424 -14.26 -12.76 -2.67
C ILE A 424 -13.12 -11.83 -3.11
N GLU A 425 -13.04 -11.47 -4.37
CA GLU A 425 -11.96 -10.64 -4.91
C GLU A 425 -12.22 -9.14 -4.73
N GLY A 426 -13.46 -8.72 -4.54
CA GLY A 426 -13.83 -7.30 -4.46
C GLY A 426 -13.70 -6.60 -5.81
N LYS A 427 -14.20 -7.24 -6.88
CA LYS A 427 -14.17 -6.70 -8.24
C LYS A 427 -15.52 -6.91 -8.92
#